data_4476ac10714db5295e0364490f1804da
#
_entry.id   4476ac10714db5295e0364490f1804da
#
_cell.length_a   1.000
_cell.length_b   1.000
_cell.length_c   1.000
_cell.angle_alpha   90.00
_cell.angle_beta   90.00
_cell.angle_gamma   90.00
#
_symmetry.space_group_name_H-M   'P 1'
#
loop_
_entity.id
_entity.type
_entity.pdbx_description
1 polymer ?
#
loop_
_entity_poly.entity_id
_entity_poly.type
_entity_poly.pdbx_seq_one_letter_code
_entity_poly.pdbx_strand_id
1 'polypeptide(L)'
;FTNIKTRAIIDLTVTGHWITVCRNGGNGFTGVVGGCNGDGITFNANLSETELRKLPYGGVWNAQMRLKTLEQWEWEKIGDVVTNIRLNVRSEPSISVPNSTVKLPVTITGHSEPVTVDTCLFDGTGAGDSSRYELRLDDLSGAARGNMFALKNVTKPDAHPLYYTVSAGTPGTNGDKTVWTPGLSKVFTGMDKVPIAGTMATGGKVVPCVQWPLTLKLQSFNPVRQAMGQYQGQINLVFTPSLNMP
;
A
#
# COMPACT_ATOMS: atom_id res chain seq x y z
N PHE A 1 0.93 -14.25 13.60
CA PHE A 1 0.72 -14.26 12.15
C PHE A 1 1.93 -13.69 11.44
N THR A 2 2.33 -14.31 10.36
CA THR A 2 3.46 -13.89 9.53
C THR A 2 2.98 -13.61 8.11
N ASN A 3 3.31 -12.42 7.58
CA ASN A 3 3.04 -12.10 6.19
C ASN A 3 3.98 -12.91 5.27
N ILE A 4 3.43 -13.59 4.27
CA ILE A 4 4.21 -14.51 3.44
C ILE A 4 5.24 -13.81 2.53
N LYS A 5 4.98 -12.55 2.16
CA LYS A 5 5.85 -11.73 1.30
C LYS A 5 6.85 -10.91 2.09
N THR A 6 6.34 -10.04 2.97
CA THR A 6 7.20 -9.10 3.72
C THR A 6 7.94 -9.72 4.88
N ARG A 7 7.52 -10.93 5.32
CA ARG A 7 8.01 -11.60 6.52
C ARG A 7 7.73 -10.84 7.83
N ALA A 8 6.91 -9.81 7.77
CA ALA A 8 6.45 -9.11 8.96
C ALA A 8 5.67 -10.05 9.87
N ILE A 9 5.89 -9.92 11.17
CA ILE A 9 5.25 -10.73 12.21
C ILE A 9 4.35 -9.82 13.04
N ILE A 10 3.16 -10.30 13.36
CA ILE A 10 2.24 -9.63 14.28
C ILE A 10 1.59 -10.65 15.18
N ASP A 11 1.47 -10.30 16.46
CA ASP A 11 0.78 -11.10 17.44
C ASP A 11 -0.70 -10.69 17.52
N LEU A 12 -1.57 -11.64 17.22
CA LEU A 12 -3.02 -11.48 17.33
C LEU A 12 -3.53 -12.46 18.40
N THR A 13 -4.41 -11.96 19.25
CA THR A 13 -5.02 -12.78 20.31
C THR A 13 -6.19 -13.58 19.72
N VAL A 14 -6.10 -14.88 19.78
CA VAL A 14 -7.20 -15.79 19.46
C VAL A 14 -7.90 -16.16 20.77
N THR A 15 -9.19 -15.88 20.86
CA THR A 15 -10.03 -16.32 21.97
C THR A 15 -10.76 -17.59 21.55
N GLY A 16 -10.95 -18.50 22.51
CA GLY A 16 -11.66 -19.74 22.23
C GLY A 16 -12.31 -20.32 23.46
N HIS A 17 -13.24 -21.21 23.21
CA HIS A 17 -13.86 -22.03 24.22
C HIS A 17 -14.06 -23.46 23.70
N TRP A 18 -14.14 -24.40 24.58
CA TRP A 18 -14.38 -25.79 24.24
C TRP A 18 -15.75 -26.24 24.76
N ILE A 19 -16.34 -27.17 24.05
CA ILE A 19 -17.62 -27.78 24.42
C ILE A 19 -17.45 -29.29 24.40
N THR A 20 -17.83 -29.95 25.45
CA THR A 20 -17.90 -31.40 25.48
C THR A 20 -19.23 -31.88 24.86
N VAL A 21 -19.17 -32.75 23.88
CA VAL A 21 -20.36 -33.34 23.28
C VAL A 21 -20.67 -34.68 23.92
N CYS A 22 -21.88 -34.82 24.43
CA CYS A 22 -22.33 -36.05 25.11
C CYS A 22 -23.23 -36.87 24.18
N ARG A 23 -23.06 -38.21 24.16
CA ARG A 23 -23.78 -39.17 23.31
C ARG A 23 -25.29 -39.18 23.47
N ASN A 24 -25.81 -38.75 24.64
CA ASN A 24 -27.25 -38.78 24.92
C ASN A 24 -27.96 -37.45 24.74
N GLY A 25 -27.52 -36.64 23.79
CA GLY A 25 -28.23 -35.42 23.36
C GLY A 25 -28.24 -34.27 24.35
N GLY A 26 -27.53 -34.36 25.44
CA GLY A 26 -27.30 -33.22 26.33
C GLY A 26 -26.19 -32.33 25.76
N ASN A 27 -26.53 -31.16 25.20
CA ASN A 27 -25.54 -30.13 24.91
C ASN A 27 -25.00 -29.59 26.23
N GLY A 28 -23.95 -30.23 26.74
CA GLY A 28 -23.25 -29.78 27.92
C GLY A 28 -22.48 -28.51 27.66
N PHE A 29 -23.15 -27.37 27.77
CA PHE A 29 -22.45 -26.12 28.01
C PHE A 29 -21.90 -26.20 29.41
N THR A 30 -20.58 -26.29 29.57
CA THR A 30 -20.03 -25.81 30.84
C THR A 30 -18.54 -26.01 31.01
N GLY A 31 -17.93 -25.13 31.71
CA GLY A 31 -16.95 -25.39 32.76
C GLY A 31 -17.57 -25.92 34.06
N VAL A 32 -18.60 -26.78 34.05
CA VAL A 32 -19.15 -27.41 35.22
C VAL A 32 -19.10 -28.91 35.09
N VAL A 33 -18.37 -29.51 35.96
CA VAL A 33 -18.25 -30.92 36.22
C VAL A 33 -19.65 -31.48 36.53
N GLY A 34 -20.20 -32.23 35.63
CA GLY A 34 -21.49 -32.89 35.82
C GLY A 34 -21.71 -33.96 34.76
N GLY A 35 -21.06 -35.08 34.93
CA GLY A 35 -21.64 -36.39 34.67
C GLY A 35 -21.97 -36.79 33.24
N CYS A 36 -21.31 -36.31 32.19
CA CYS A 36 -21.39 -37.06 30.93
C CYS A 36 -20.00 -37.50 30.49
N ASN A 37 -19.88 -38.81 30.21
CA ASN A 37 -18.75 -39.30 29.45
C ASN A 37 -18.89 -38.75 28.04
N GLY A 38 -18.16 -37.68 27.73
CA GLY A 38 -18.22 -37.04 26.42
C GLY A 38 -17.52 -37.89 25.35
N ASP A 39 -18.19 -38.06 24.23
CA ASP A 39 -17.60 -38.79 23.06
C ASP A 39 -16.70 -37.87 22.20
N GLY A 40 -16.67 -36.59 22.52
CA GLY A 40 -15.87 -35.63 21.75
C GLY A 40 -15.79 -34.24 22.36
N ILE A 41 -14.84 -33.46 21.90
CA ILE A 41 -14.64 -32.05 22.27
C ILE A 41 -14.72 -31.22 21.01
N THR A 42 -15.60 -30.22 21.05
CA THR A 42 -15.60 -29.17 19.99
C THR A 42 -14.86 -27.96 20.53
N PHE A 43 -13.89 -27.53 19.81
CA PHE A 43 -13.13 -26.30 20.06
C PHE A 43 -13.53 -25.20 19.09
N ASN A 44 -13.94 -24.05 19.61
CA ASN A 44 -14.22 -22.86 18.86
C ASN A 44 -13.09 -21.84 19.07
N ALA A 45 -12.48 -21.39 17.99
CA ALA A 45 -11.50 -20.33 18.01
C ALA A 45 -12.06 -19.10 17.28
N ASN A 46 -11.94 -17.95 17.90
CA ASN A 46 -12.42 -16.69 17.37
C ASN A 46 -11.28 -15.65 17.34
N LEU A 47 -11.15 -14.99 16.20
CA LEU A 47 -10.29 -13.83 16.02
C LEU A 47 -11.19 -12.59 15.89
N SER A 48 -11.18 -11.73 16.90
CA SER A 48 -12.06 -10.56 16.92
C SER A 48 -11.69 -9.54 15.86
N GLU A 49 -12.65 -8.71 15.46
CA GLU A 49 -12.41 -7.60 14.53
C GLU A 49 -11.34 -6.63 15.07
N THR A 50 -11.33 -6.38 16.39
CA THR A 50 -10.32 -5.55 17.04
C THR A 50 -8.91 -6.12 16.85
N GLU A 51 -8.76 -7.43 16.94
CA GLU A 51 -7.49 -8.09 16.67
C GLU A 51 -7.11 -8.01 15.19
N LEU A 52 -8.05 -8.27 14.28
CA LEU A 52 -7.81 -8.15 12.83
C LEU A 52 -7.39 -6.73 12.40
N ARG A 53 -7.91 -5.71 13.07
CA ARG A 53 -7.52 -4.30 12.82
C ARG A 53 -6.07 -3.98 13.21
N LYS A 54 -5.39 -4.84 13.97
CA LYS A 54 -3.96 -4.70 14.29
C LYS A 54 -3.07 -5.01 13.07
N LEU A 55 -3.58 -5.75 12.08
CA LEU A 55 -2.83 -6.03 10.85
C LEU A 55 -2.45 -4.71 10.18
N PRO A 56 -1.15 -4.47 9.90
CA PRO A 56 -0.69 -3.17 9.43
C PRO A 56 -1.13 -2.88 7.99
N TYR A 57 -1.26 -3.92 7.16
CA TYR A 57 -1.61 -3.82 5.74
C TYR A 57 -2.20 -5.13 5.23
N GLY A 58 -2.67 -5.11 3.98
CA GLY A 58 -3.19 -6.28 3.27
C GLY A 58 -2.14 -7.36 2.98
N GLY A 59 -2.55 -8.35 2.22
CA GLY A 59 -1.71 -9.50 1.86
C GLY A 59 -2.14 -10.79 2.53
N VAL A 60 -1.33 -11.83 2.35
CA VAL A 60 -1.58 -13.14 2.92
C VAL A 60 -0.79 -13.31 4.22
N TRP A 61 -1.50 -13.60 5.29
CA TRP A 61 -0.94 -13.80 6.62
C TRP A 61 -1.20 -15.23 7.08
N ASN A 62 -0.16 -15.95 7.44
CA ASN A 62 -0.24 -17.31 7.92
C ASN A 62 0.09 -17.39 9.40
N ALA A 63 -0.62 -18.25 10.10
CA ALA A 63 -0.31 -18.65 11.48
C ALA A 63 -0.54 -20.15 11.66
N GLN A 64 0.08 -20.70 12.68
CA GLN A 64 -0.18 -22.05 13.14
C GLN A 64 -0.59 -22.00 14.62
N MET A 65 -1.74 -22.54 14.92
CA MET A 65 -2.20 -22.76 16.29
C MET A 65 -2.00 -24.22 16.64
N ARG A 66 -1.36 -24.48 17.77
CA ARG A 66 -1.16 -25.83 18.31
C ARG A 66 -1.80 -25.93 19.69
N LEU A 67 -2.77 -26.81 19.82
CA LEU A 67 -3.42 -27.13 21.08
C LEU A 67 -2.93 -28.49 21.55
N LYS A 68 -2.50 -28.58 22.80
CA LYS A 68 -2.21 -29.86 23.46
C LYS A 68 -3.50 -30.42 24.03
N THR A 69 -3.81 -31.65 23.70
CA THR A 69 -4.89 -32.38 24.32
C THR A 69 -4.34 -33.23 25.46
N LEU A 70 -4.91 -33.07 26.62
CA LEU A 70 -4.49 -33.77 27.83
C LEU A 70 -5.62 -34.66 28.32
N GLU A 71 -5.29 -35.80 28.91
CA GLU A 71 -6.24 -36.61 29.65
C GLU A 71 -6.71 -35.90 30.90
N GLN A 72 -7.99 -36.08 31.25
CA GLN A 72 -8.62 -35.33 32.34
C GLN A 72 -8.08 -35.65 33.73
N TRP A 73 -7.67 -36.92 33.96
CA TRP A 73 -7.32 -37.40 35.28
C TRP A 73 -5.82 -37.40 35.56
N GLU A 74 -5.03 -37.78 34.59
CA GLU A 74 -3.58 -37.93 34.78
C GLU A 74 -2.78 -36.79 34.13
N TRP A 75 -3.45 -35.90 33.40
CA TRP A 75 -2.84 -34.77 32.67
C TRP A 75 -1.77 -35.21 31.65
N GLU A 76 -1.82 -36.50 31.29
CA GLU A 76 -0.95 -37.01 30.26
C GLU A 76 -1.34 -36.44 28.89
N LYS A 77 -0.34 -36.19 28.05
CA LYS A 77 -0.56 -35.67 26.70
C LYS A 77 -1.09 -36.79 25.81
N ILE A 78 -2.34 -36.67 25.36
CA ILE A 78 -2.95 -37.58 24.39
C ILE A 78 -2.49 -37.25 22.97
N GLY A 79 -2.34 -35.96 22.65
CA GLY A 79 -1.95 -35.54 21.27
C GLY A 79 -1.88 -34.03 21.12
N ASP A 80 -1.63 -33.62 19.88
CA ASP A 80 -1.67 -32.21 19.47
C ASP A 80 -2.69 -32.03 18.35
N VAL A 81 -3.51 -30.99 18.47
CA VAL A 81 -4.33 -30.48 17.36
C VAL A 81 -3.60 -29.30 16.74
N VAL A 82 -3.22 -29.43 15.47
CA VAL A 82 -2.51 -28.39 14.72
C VAL A 82 -3.45 -27.80 13.69
N THR A 83 -3.71 -26.50 13.81
CA THR A 83 -4.56 -25.77 12.87
C THR A 83 -3.73 -24.70 12.16
N ASN A 84 -3.71 -24.76 10.84
CA ASN A 84 -3.09 -23.75 10.01
C ASN A 84 -4.15 -22.70 9.65
N ILE A 85 -3.86 -21.43 9.93
CA ILE A 85 -4.74 -20.31 9.69
C ILE A 85 -4.15 -19.47 8.58
N ARG A 86 -4.94 -19.17 7.55
CA ARG A 86 -4.56 -18.30 6.46
C ARG A 86 -5.56 -17.16 6.33
N LEU A 87 -5.10 -15.93 6.46
CA LEU A 87 -5.90 -14.72 6.30
C LEU A 87 -5.51 -14.03 4.99
N ASN A 88 -6.50 -13.80 4.13
CA ASN A 88 -6.34 -12.94 2.95
C ASN A 88 -6.94 -11.58 3.29
N VAL A 89 -6.09 -10.58 3.47
CA VAL A 89 -6.49 -9.23 3.89
C VAL A 89 -6.33 -8.28 2.72
N ARG A 90 -7.35 -7.46 2.45
CA ARG A 90 -7.29 -6.39 1.46
C ARG A 90 -7.10 -5.06 2.16
N SER A 91 -6.33 -4.19 1.53
CA SER A 91 -6.15 -2.81 1.93
C SER A 91 -6.24 -1.92 0.69
N GLU A 92 -6.62 -0.67 0.86
CA GLU A 92 -6.73 0.30 -0.23
C GLU A 92 -5.35 0.66 -0.78
N PRO A 93 -5.18 0.70 -2.11
CA PRO A 93 -3.97 1.26 -2.72
C PRO A 93 -3.84 2.74 -2.36
N SER A 94 -2.61 3.20 -2.22
CA SER A 94 -2.36 4.60 -1.88
C SER A 94 -1.02 5.11 -2.40
N ILE A 95 -0.90 6.42 -2.46
CA ILE A 95 0.28 7.13 -2.91
C ILE A 95 0.72 8.06 -1.79
N SER A 96 2.01 8.08 -1.50
CA SER A 96 2.61 9.09 -0.63
C SER A 96 3.43 10.06 -1.46
N VAL A 97 3.19 11.36 -1.23
CA VAL A 97 4.00 12.46 -1.76
C VAL A 97 4.34 13.36 -0.57
N PRO A 98 5.44 13.07 0.18
CA PRO A 98 5.76 13.79 1.41
C PRO A 98 5.87 15.30 1.22
N ASN A 99 6.42 15.72 0.08
CA ASN A 99 6.54 17.12 -0.31
C ASN A 99 5.62 17.41 -1.50
N SER A 100 4.33 17.58 -1.24
CA SER A 100 3.32 17.82 -2.29
C SER A 100 3.40 19.23 -2.91
N THR A 101 4.14 20.15 -2.28
CA THR A 101 4.38 21.51 -2.81
C THR A 101 5.85 21.68 -3.15
N VAL A 102 6.13 21.89 -4.42
CA VAL A 102 7.50 21.98 -4.94
C VAL A 102 7.72 23.34 -5.58
N LYS A 103 8.85 23.95 -5.28
CA LYS A 103 9.30 25.19 -5.93
C LYS A 103 10.33 24.83 -7.01
N LEU A 104 10.08 25.27 -8.25
CA LEU A 104 11.06 25.16 -9.31
C LEU A 104 11.92 26.44 -9.31
N PRO A 105 13.20 26.37 -8.89
CA PRO A 105 14.06 27.54 -8.84
C PRO A 105 14.34 28.04 -10.26
N VAL A 106 14.31 29.36 -10.47
CA VAL A 106 14.53 29.98 -11.76
C VAL A 106 15.65 30.99 -11.63
N THR A 107 16.63 30.93 -12.55
CA THR A 107 17.66 31.95 -12.68
C THR A 107 17.14 33.17 -13.46
N ILE A 108 17.85 34.29 -13.35
CA ILE A 108 17.54 35.51 -14.12
C ILE A 108 17.65 35.30 -15.62
N THR A 109 18.31 34.26 -16.10
CA THR A 109 18.43 33.86 -17.49
C THR A 109 17.32 32.96 -17.99
N GLY A 110 16.34 32.59 -17.12
CA GLY A 110 15.23 31.73 -17.49
C GLY A 110 15.58 30.23 -17.49
N HIS A 111 16.67 29.84 -16.85
CA HIS A 111 17.05 28.44 -16.65
C HIS A 111 16.63 27.95 -15.26
N SER A 112 16.38 26.66 -15.15
CA SER A 112 16.01 25.99 -13.90
C SER A 112 16.74 24.65 -13.78
N GLU A 113 17.25 24.40 -12.58
CA GLU A 113 17.74 23.07 -12.25
C GLU A 113 16.57 22.09 -12.04
N PRO A 114 16.74 20.82 -12.40
CA PRO A 114 15.72 19.80 -12.13
C PRO A 114 15.49 19.62 -10.64
N VAL A 115 14.23 19.42 -10.26
CA VAL A 115 13.83 19.12 -8.89
C VAL A 115 13.23 17.71 -8.83
N THR A 116 13.68 16.91 -7.86
CA THR A 116 13.12 15.57 -7.64
C THR A 116 12.07 15.62 -6.54
N VAL A 117 10.94 14.98 -6.80
CA VAL A 117 9.84 14.78 -5.86
C VAL A 117 9.77 13.30 -5.53
N ASP A 118 10.00 12.99 -4.27
CA ASP A 118 9.89 11.62 -3.79
C ASP A 118 8.43 11.21 -3.74
N THR A 119 8.11 10.10 -4.37
CA THR A 119 6.80 9.47 -4.29
C THR A 119 6.96 7.99 -3.95
N CYS A 120 5.97 7.44 -3.27
CA CYS A 120 5.95 6.04 -2.91
C CYS A 120 4.56 5.44 -3.16
N LEU A 121 4.53 4.28 -3.81
CA LEU A 121 3.33 3.60 -4.29
C LEU A 121 3.08 2.36 -3.44
N PHE A 122 1.92 2.29 -2.79
CA PHE A 122 1.47 1.14 -2.03
C PHE A 122 0.29 0.50 -2.74
N ASP A 123 0.43 -0.77 -3.11
CA ASP A 123 -0.59 -1.50 -3.89
C ASP A 123 -1.74 -2.08 -3.06
N GLY A 124 -1.73 -1.87 -1.74
CA GLY A 124 -2.77 -2.39 -0.84
C GLY A 124 -2.43 -3.75 -0.22
N THR A 125 -1.41 -4.46 -0.69
CA THR A 125 -1.11 -5.83 -0.26
C THR A 125 0.20 -5.99 0.50
N GLY A 126 0.88 -4.88 0.76
CA GLY A 126 2.08 -4.82 1.60
C GLY A 126 3.35 -5.28 0.93
N ALA A 127 3.38 -5.57 -0.34
CA ALA A 127 4.54 -5.71 -1.18
C ALA A 127 4.37 -6.67 -2.34
N GLY A 128 4.06 -6.14 -3.49
CA GLY A 128 4.34 -6.84 -4.73
C GLY A 128 3.45 -8.05 -5.02
N ASP A 129 2.19 -8.03 -4.62
CA ASP A 129 1.20 -8.98 -5.15
C ASP A 129 0.65 -8.50 -6.48
N SER A 130 0.79 -7.21 -6.77
CA SER A 130 0.38 -6.65 -8.05
C SER A 130 1.48 -6.84 -9.08
N SER A 131 1.23 -7.67 -10.09
CA SER A 131 2.16 -7.86 -11.20
C SER A 131 2.17 -6.68 -12.17
N ARG A 132 1.18 -5.78 -12.10
CA ARG A 132 0.99 -4.68 -13.04
C ARG A 132 0.62 -3.39 -12.31
N TYR A 133 1.33 -2.30 -12.61
CA TYR A 133 0.98 -0.94 -12.21
C TYR A 133 0.59 -0.13 -13.44
N GLU A 134 -0.51 0.60 -13.35
CA GLU A 134 -0.87 1.63 -14.32
C GLU A 134 -0.78 2.99 -13.64
N LEU A 135 -0.01 3.89 -14.25
CA LEU A 135 0.27 5.22 -13.73
C LEU A 135 -0.07 6.28 -14.78
N ARG A 136 -0.68 7.37 -14.34
CA ARG A 136 -1.00 8.52 -15.18
C ARG A 136 -0.74 9.82 -14.42
N LEU A 137 -0.21 10.79 -15.12
CA LEU A 137 0.01 12.14 -14.62
C LEU A 137 -0.87 13.10 -15.43
N ASP A 138 -1.83 13.75 -14.77
CA ASP A 138 -2.71 14.72 -15.41
C ASP A 138 -2.25 16.14 -15.05
N ASP A 139 -2.22 17.03 -16.03
CA ASP A 139 -2.03 18.46 -15.84
C ASP A 139 -3.40 19.11 -15.56
N LEU A 140 -3.58 19.64 -14.35
CA LEU A 140 -4.82 20.31 -13.98
C LEU A 140 -4.85 21.80 -14.37
N SER A 141 -3.78 22.35 -14.95
CA SER A 141 -3.76 23.73 -15.43
C SER A 141 -4.66 23.95 -16.65
N GLY A 142 -4.93 22.90 -17.43
CA GLY A 142 -5.64 22.95 -18.70
C GLY A 142 -4.86 23.65 -19.83
N ALA A 143 -3.53 23.83 -19.65
CA ALA A 143 -2.66 24.48 -20.65
C ALA A 143 -1.48 23.58 -21.06
N ALA A 144 -1.54 22.28 -20.76
CA ALA A 144 -0.54 21.31 -21.19
C ALA A 144 -0.34 21.32 -22.71
N ARG A 145 0.89 21.08 -23.17
CA ARG A 145 1.21 21.08 -24.60
C ARG A 145 2.19 19.93 -24.92
N GLY A 146 1.74 18.99 -25.73
CA GLY A 146 2.53 17.81 -26.07
C GLY A 146 2.92 17.02 -24.81
N ASN A 147 4.21 16.86 -24.57
CA ASN A 147 4.74 16.20 -23.37
C ASN A 147 5.10 17.18 -22.24
N MET A 148 4.58 18.39 -22.27
CA MET A 148 4.85 19.43 -21.28
C MET A 148 3.63 19.75 -20.43
N PHE A 149 3.85 19.84 -19.14
CA PHE A 149 2.93 20.36 -18.16
C PHE A 149 3.07 21.88 -18.08
N ALA A 150 2.05 22.59 -17.58
CA ALA A 150 2.05 24.03 -17.59
C ALA A 150 1.88 24.64 -16.19
N LEU A 151 2.53 25.79 -16.01
CA LEU A 151 2.34 26.70 -14.88
C LEU A 151 1.65 27.95 -15.39
N LYS A 152 0.51 28.34 -14.83
CA LYS A 152 -0.19 29.58 -15.16
C LYS A 152 0.20 30.69 -14.21
N ASN A 153 0.26 31.93 -14.72
CA ASN A 153 0.47 33.10 -13.91
C ASN A 153 -0.79 33.35 -13.05
N VAL A 154 -0.61 33.45 -11.74
CA VAL A 154 -1.73 33.56 -10.78
C VAL A 154 -2.40 34.94 -10.89
N THR A 155 -1.62 36.00 -11.13
CA THR A 155 -2.11 37.39 -11.18
C THR A 155 -2.53 37.83 -12.57
N LYS A 156 -2.03 37.17 -13.62
CA LYS A 156 -2.30 37.46 -15.03
C LYS A 156 -2.66 36.16 -15.76
N PRO A 157 -3.89 35.66 -15.64
CA PRO A 157 -4.28 34.37 -16.20
C PRO A 157 -4.10 34.25 -17.73
N ASP A 158 -4.19 35.38 -18.43
CA ASP A 158 -4.03 35.43 -19.89
C ASP A 158 -2.55 35.50 -20.36
N ALA A 159 -1.61 35.58 -19.42
CA ALA A 159 -0.19 35.53 -19.75
C ALA A 159 0.21 34.14 -20.25
N HIS A 160 1.24 34.12 -21.11
CA HIS A 160 1.79 32.87 -21.59
C HIS A 160 2.23 31.98 -20.43
N PRO A 161 1.81 30.70 -20.38
CA PRO A 161 2.22 29.79 -19.34
C PRO A 161 3.72 29.48 -19.43
N LEU A 162 4.32 29.08 -18.33
CA LEU A 162 5.62 28.42 -18.30
C LEU A 162 5.40 26.90 -18.42
N TYR A 163 6.29 26.25 -19.14
CA TYR A 163 6.20 24.81 -19.37
C TYR A 163 7.31 24.06 -18.65
N TYR A 164 6.99 22.86 -18.18
CA TYR A 164 7.96 21.96 -17.57
C TYR A 164 7.69 20.51 -18.00
N THR A 165 8.72 19.70 -17.95
CA THR A 165 8.62 18.26 -18.18
C THR A 165 8.67 17.52 -16.86
N VAL A 166 7.96 16.40 -16.80
CA VAL A 166 8.07 15.43 -15.74
C VAL A 166 8.68 14.16 -16.31
N SER A 167 9.72 13.67 -15.70
CA SER A 167 10.36 12.41 -16.09
C SER A 167 10.43 11.45 -14.90
N ALA A 168 10.20 10.17 -15.17
CA ALA A 168 10.31 9.11 -14.19
C ALA A 168 10.72 7.80 -14.87
N GLY A 169 11.37 6.93 -14.12
CA GLY A 169 11.69 5.56 -14.54
C GLY A 169 10.59 4.58 -14.20
N THR A 170 10.91 3.31 -14.31
CA THR A 170 10.06 2.23 -13.80
C THR A 170 10.03 2.29 -12.26
N PRO A 171 8.84 2.19 -11.63
CA PRO A 171 8.75 2.20 -10.17
C PRO A 171 9.67 1.17 -9.52
N GLY A 172 10.33 1.56 -8.42
CA GLY A 172 11.25 0.70 -7.67
C GLY A 172 12.59 0.42 -8.34
N THR A 173 12.91 1.08 -9.43
CA THR A 173 14.20 0.94 -10.12
C THR A 173 14.90 2.30 -10.28
N ASN A 174 16.21 2.27 -10.41
CA ASN A 174 17.04 3.43 -10.78
C ASN A 174 17.29 3.51 -12.28
N GLY A 175 16.43 2.88 -13.08
CA GLY A 175 16.57 2.83 -14.53
C GLY A 175 16.35 4.17 -15.23
N ASP A 176 16.47 4.16 -16.56
CA ASP A 176 16.36 5.33 -17.40
C ASP A 176 15.01 6.04 -17.22
N LYS A 177 15.09 7.34 -16.96
CA LYS A 177 13.90 8.19 -16.82
C LYS A 177 13.38 8.58 -18.21
N THR A 178 12.11 8.36 -18.45
CA THR A 178 11.44 8.81 -19.66
C THR A 178 10.54 9.99 -19.35
N VAL A 179 10.38 10.91 -20.31
CA VAL A 179 9.47 12.04 -20.19
C VAL A 179 8.02 11.53 -20.26
N TRP A 180 7.17 12.07 -19.39
CA TRP A 180 5.75 11.76 -19.32
C TRP A 180 4.95 12.75 -20.15
N THR A 181 3.91 12.24 -20.81
CA THR A 181 2.92 13.05 -21.50
C THR A 181 1.71 13.21 -20.60
N PRO A 182 1.24 14.44 -20.32
CA PRO A 182 0.04 14.68 -19.52
C PRO A 182 -1.17 13.89 -20.04
N GLY A 183 -1.89 13.23 -19.12
CA GLY A 183 -3.08 12.45 -19.44
C GLY A 183 -2.83 11.07 -20.05
N LEU A 184 -1.60 10.70 -20.38
CA LEU A 184 -1.29 9.40 -20.96
C LEU A 184 -0.92 8.40 -19.87
N SER A 185 -1.63 7.27 -19.83
CA SER A 185 -1.30 6.15 -18.93
C SER A 185 -0.08 5.39 -19.43
N LYS A 186 0.79 4.99 -18.49
CA LYS A 186 1.86 4.01 -18.73
C LYS A 186 1.63 2.78 -17.86
N VAL A 187 1.88 1.62 -18.45
CA VAL A 187 1.71 0.32 -17.80
C VAL A 187 3.08 -0.30 -17.54
N PHE A 188 3.31 -0.72 -16.30
CA PHE A 188 4.51 -1.43 -15.87
C PHE A 188 4.11 -2.83 -15.46
N THR A 189 4.80 -3.84 -15.97
CA THR A 189 4.58 -5.26 -15.67
C THR A 189 5.74 -5.84 -14.87
N GLY A 190 5.54 -6.98 -14.22
CA GLY A 190 6.57 -7.60 -13.38
C GLY A 190 6.80 -6.86 -12.07
N MET A 191 5.82 -6.07 -11.63
CA MET A 191 5.92 -5.26 -10.41
C MET A 191 5.99 -6.11 -9.14
N ASP A 192 5.50 -7.34 -9.19
CA ASP A 192 5.61 -8.37 -8.14
C ASP A 192 7.07 -8.81 -7.84
N LYS A 193 8.00 -8.48 -8.74
CA LYS A 193 9.43 -8.81 -8.62
C LYS A 193 10.30 -7.62 -8.23
N VAL A 194 9.70 -6.42 -8.16
CA VAL A 194 10.43 -5.19 -7.84
C VAL A 194 10.73 -5.13 -6.34
N PRO A 195 11.97 -4.76 -5.95
CA PRO A 195 12.32 -4.59 -4.54
C PRO A 195 11.48 -3.51 -3.86
N ILE A 196 11.02 -3.82 -2.65
CA ILE A 196 10.32 -2.86 -1.81
C ILE A 196 11.38 -2.17 -0.97
N ALA A 197 11.70 -0.96 -1.33
CA ALA A 197 12.76 -0.20 -0.68
C ALA A 197 12.26 0.95 0.19
N GLY A 198 10.96 1.27 0.11
CA GLY A 198 10.38 2.40 0.82
C GLY A 198 9.35 2.00 1.87
N THR A 199 9.06 2.93 2.76
CA THR A 199 7.92 2.87 3.68
C THR A 199 7.15 4.17 3.63
N MET A 200 5.85 4.11 3.83
CA MET A 200 4.99 5.28 3.91
C MET A 200 3.99 5.14 5.05
N ALA A 201 3.50 6.25 5.56
CA ALA A 201 2.42 6.26 6.53
C ALA A 201 1.07 6.35 5.80
N THR A 202 0.16 5.45 6.13
CA THR A 202 -1.22 5.47 5.62
C THR A 202 -2.16 4.97 6.71
N GLY A 203 -3.28 5.68 6.94
CA GLY A 203 -4.25 5.31 7.97
C GLY A 203 -3.67 5.15 9.38
N GLY A 204 -2.61 5.91 9.73
CA GLY A 204 -1.91 5.80 11.03
C GLY A 204 -0.97 4.60 11.15
N LYS A 205 -0.72 3.88 10.08
CA LYS A 205 0.17 2.71 10.03
C LYS A 205 1.32 2.96 9.06
N VAL A 206 2.47 2.34 9.32
CA VAL A 206 3.61 2.33 8.39
C VAL A 206 3.51 1.10 7.52
N VAL A 207 3.47 1.31 6.21
CA VAL A 207 3.35 0.24 5.21
C VAL A 207 4.54 0.28 4.25
N PRO A 208 4.98 -0.87 3.74
CA PRO A 208 6.01 -0.91 2.70
C PRO A 208 5.45 -0.39 1.38
N CYS A 209 6.27 0.32 0.60
CA CYS A 209 5.87 0.87 -0.68
C CYS A 209 7.01 0.87 -1.69
N VAL A 210 6.66 0.95 -2.97
CA VAL A 210 7.61 1.02 -4.07
C VAL A 210 7.94 2.48 -4.35
N GLN A 211 9.20 2.87 -4.21
CA GLN A 211 9.67 4.22 -4.51
C GLN A 211 9.52 4.54 -5.99
N TRP A 212 9.03 5.74 -6.30
CA TRP A 212 8.89 6.21 -7.67
C TRP A 212 9.16 7.72 -7.78
N PRO A 213 10.42 8.15 -7.73
CA PRO A 213 10.78 9.56 -7.74
C PRO A 213 10.49 10.20 -9.10
N LEU A 214 9.80 11.35 -9.08
CA LEU A 214 9.51 12.19 -10.23
C LEU A 214 10.56 13.29 -10.34
N THR A 215 11.08 13.54 -11.53
CA THR A 215 11.98 14.66 -11.80
C THR A 215 11.27 15.70 -12.64
N LEU A 216 11.13 16.90 -12.11
CA LEU A 216 10.51 18.06 -12.73
C LEU A 216 11.61 18.97 -13.26
N LYS A 217 11.52 19.38 -14.54
CA LYS A 217 12.46 20.30 -15.15
C LYS A 217 11.71 21.37 -15.93
N LEU A 218 11.86 22.62 -15.51
CA LEU A 218 11.29 23.77 -16.19
C LEU A 218 12.00 23.94 -17.55
N GLN A 219 11.23 24.21 -18.59
CA GLN A 219 11.78 24.55 -19.90
C GLN A 219 12.36 25.96 -19.86
N SER A 220 13.47 26.16 -20.55
CA SER A 220 14.07 27.48 -20.66
C SER A 220 13.11 28.45 -21.37
N PHE A 221 12.99 29.63 -20.83
CA PHE A 221 12.14 30.69 -21.38
C PHE A 221 12.88 32.03 -21.41
N ASN A 222 12.38 32.99 -22.19
CA ASN A 222 12.92 34.33 -22.23
C ASN A 222 12.23 35.19 -21.14
N PRO A 223 12.94 35.60 -20.08
CA PRO A 223 12.34 36.35 -18.98
C PRO A 223 11.78 37.73 -19.41
N VAL A 224 12.36 38.35 -20.46
CA VAL A 224 11.92 39.65 -20.95
C VAL A 224 10.54 39.56 -21.62
N ARG A 225 10.20 38.41 -22.19
CA ARG A 225 8.91 38.17 -22.86
C ARG A 225 7.86 37.54 -21.94
N GLN A 226 8.24 37.22 -20.71
CA GLN A 226 7.36 36.55 -19.77
C GLN A 226 6.76 37.57 -18.79
N ALA A 227 5.48 37.44 -18.51
CA ALA A 227 4.84 38.29 -17.53
C ALA A 227 5.43 38.06 -16.13
N MET A 228 5.73 39.13 -15.42
CA MET A 228 6.16 39.05 -14.02
C MET A 228 5.01 38.50 -13.15
N GLY A 229 5.35 37.73 -12.15
CA GLY A 229 4.38 37.21 -11.19
C GLY A 229 4.70 35.80 -10.74
N GLN A 230 3.82 35.26 -9.92
CA GLN A 230 3.87 33.88 -9.42
C GLN A 230 3.20 32.95 -10.46
N TYR A 231 3.87 31.84 -10.77
CA TYR A 231 3.35 30.81 -11.63
C TYR A 231 3.06 29.55 -10.83
N GLN A 232 1.88 28.98 -11.04
CA GLN A 232 1.43 27.75 -10.35
C GLN A 232 0.85 26.74 -11.35
N GLY A 233 1.04 25.48 -11.05
CA GLY A 233 0.40 24.34 -11.71
C GLY A 233 0.17 23.23 -10.72
N GLN A 234 -0.67 22.29 -11.11
CA GLN A 234 -1.00 21.14 -10.28
C GLN A 234 -0.97 19.88 -11.15
N ILE A 235 -0.31 18.85 -10.64
CA ILE A 235 -0.31 17.51 -11.23
C ILE A 235 -1.22 16.63 -10.39
N ASN A 236 -2.13 15.90 -11.04
CA ASN A 236 -2.85 14.80 -10.44
C ASN A 236 -2.17 13.48 -10.83
N LEU A 237 -1.76 12.72 -9.83
CA LEU A 237 -1.14 11.41 -10.01
C LEU A 237 -2.19 10.33 -9.78
N VAL A 238 -2.43 9.51 -10.79
CA VAL A 238 -3.37 8.38 -10.74
C VAL A 238 -2.57 7.08 -10.75
N PHE A 239 -2.86 6.22 -9.79
CA PHE A 239 -2.23 4.93 -9.62
C PHE A 239 -3.26 3.82 -9.52
N THR A 240 -3.16 2.84 -10.41
CA THR A 240 -4.05 1.67 -10.45
C THR A 240 -3.20 0.39 -10.47
N PRO A 241 -3.01 -0.27 -9.32
CA PRO A 241 -2.40 -1.58 -9.30
C PRO A 241 -3.41 -2.64 -9.75
N SER A 242 -2.97 -3.66 -10.48
CA SER A 242 -3.78 -4.86 -10.69
C SER A 242 -3.50 -5.82 -9.54
N LEU A 243 -4.49 -6.04 -8.71
CA LEU A 243 -4.41 -7.07 -7.70
C LEU A 243 -4.60 -8.42 -8.39
N ASN A 244 -3.52 -9.17 -8.54
CA ASN A 244 -3.63 -10.59 -8.86
C ASN A 244 -4.20 -11.26 -7.61
N MET A 245 -5.49 -11.57 -7.66
CA MET A 245 -6.07 -12.48 -6.67
C MET A 245 -5.83 -13.90 -7.15
N PRO A 246 -5.27 -14.77 -6.30
CA PRO A 246 -5.27 -16.19 -6.53
C PRO A 246 -6.68 -16.76 -6.44
#